data_c5564558b71f87a7862d383a96a4df3b
#
_entry.id   c5564558b71f87a7862d383a96a4df3b
#
_cell.length_a   1.000
_cell.length_b   1.000
_cell.length_c   1.000
_cell.angle_alpha   90.00
_cell.angle_beta   90.00
_cell.angle_gamma   90.00
#
_symmetry.space_group_name_H-M   'P 1'
#
loop_
_entity.id
_entity.type
_entity.pdbx_description
1 polymer ?
#
loop_
_entity_poly.entity_id
_entity_poly.type
_entity_poly.pdbx_seq_one_letter_code
_entity_poly.pdbx_strand_id
1 'polypeptide(L)'
;MAELTITKCDQVQVVQQFTGPAVETITEGQRCRFDATTGKIALGNGTTAAEVKAGGIATRAAAVGETLTIINQGIVDVGEALAALSFGDDIYVSDTDGGFSTEVGDSTVDVIVGQVIPGWDNTTADKLLWLNGK
;
A
#
# COMPACT_ATOMS: atom_id res chain seq x y z
N MET A 1 -1.82 -14.38 9.92
CA MET A 1 -1.33 -13.29 9.06
C MET A 1 -1.00 -12.09 9.91
N ALA A 2 0.14 -11.47 9.65
CA ALA A 2 0.60 -10.30 10.43
C ALA A 2 0.29 -9.02 9.66
N GLU A 3 -0.71 -8.28 10.15
CA GLU A 3 -1.07 -6.99 9.58
C GLU A 3 -0.05 -5.93 9.94
N LEU A 4 0.26 -5.05 8.98
CA LEU A 4 1.05 -3.87 9.22
C LEU A 4 0.15 -2.70 9.61
N THR A 5 0.58 -1.92 10.59
CA THR A 5 -0.12 -0.68 10.97
C THR A 5 0.58 0.48 10.27
N ILE A 6 0.07 0.86 9.11
CA ILE A 6 0.60 1.97 8.33
C ILE A 6 -0.34 3.16 8.47
N THR A 7 0.18 4.25 9.03
CA THR A 7 -0.58 5.50 9.24
C THR A 7 0.05 6.69 8.53
N LYS A 8 1.17 6.45 7.85
CA LYS A 8 1.96 7.49 7.19
C LYS A 8 2.43 6.97 5.84
N CYS A 9 2.42 7.82 4.84
CA CYS A 9 2.96 7.50 3.52
C CYS A 9 3.57 8.76 2.91
N ASP A 10 4.86 8.95 3.13
CA ASP A 10 5.60 10.07 2.54
C ASP A 10 6.31 9.60 1.28
N GLN A 11 6.27 10.43 0.24
CA GLN A 11 6.93 10.15 -1.03
C GLN A 11 8.44 10.33 -0.87
N VAL A 12 9.20 9.30 -1.25
CA VAL A 12 10.66 9.39 -1.32
C VAL A 12 11.09 9.46 -2.78
N GLN A 13 10.64 8.51 -3.59
CA GLN A 13 10.87 8.50 -5.03
C GLN A 13 9.66 7.91 -5.72
N VAL A 14 9.00 8.68 -6.58
CA VAL A 14 7.80 8.24 -7.29
C VAL A 14 8.16 7.91 -8.73
N VAL A 15 7.86 6.67 -9.14
CA VAL A 15 8.01 6.22 -10.52
C VAL A 15 6.66 6.24 -11.22
N GLN A 16 5.61 5.78 -10.55
CA GLN A 16 4.27 5.74 -11.12
C GLN A 16 3.23 6.09 -10.06
N GLN A 17 2.33 7.00 -10.39
CA GLN A 17 1.24 7.41 -9.50
C GLN A 17 -0.01 7.69 -10.29
N PHE A 18 -1.16 7.68 -9.60
CA PHE A 18 -2.44 8.04 -10.16
C PHE A 18 -3.18 8.97 -9.21
N THR A 19 -3.82 10.00 -9.73
CA THR A 19 -4.63 10.94 -8.96
C THR A 19 -6.07 10.88 -9.43
N GLY A 20 -7.00 10.66 -8.52
CA GLY A 20 -8.41 10.55 -8.86
C GLY A 20 -9.30 10.62 -7.63
N PRO A 21 -10.63 10.59 -7.83
CA PRO A 21 -11.59 10.68 -6.74
C PRO A 21 -11.76 9.36 -5.99
N ALA A 22 -12.03 9.45 -4.69
CA ALA A 22 -12.32 8.29 -3.85
C ALA A 22 -13.81 7.95 -3.90
N VAL A 23 -14.14 6.66 -3.99
CA VAL A 23 -15.52 6.16 -3.94
C VAL A 23 -15.97 5.89 -2.51
N GLU A 24 -15.02 5.80 -1.59
CA GLU A 24 -15.26 5.57 -0.17
C GLU A 24 -14.20 6.31 0.65
N THR A 25 -14.38 6.36 1.96
CA THR A 25 -13.40 7.01 2.84
C THR A 25 -12.10 6.22 2.85
N ILE A 26 -10.98 6.91 2.61
CA ILE A 26 -9.64 6.32 2.56
C ILE A 26 -8.76 7.12 3.50
N THR A 27 -7.88 6.44 4.22
CA THR A 27 -6.89 7.09 5.09
C THR A 27 -5.49 6.91 4.52
N GLU A 28 -4.58 7.78 4.94
CA GLU A 28 -3.18 7.73 4.49
C GLU A 28 -2.55 6.38 4.81
N GLY A 29 -1.85 5.80 3.83
CA GLY A 29 -1.15 4.52 4.00
C GLY A 29 -1.98 3.29 3.69
N GLN A 30 -3.23 3.44 3.24
CA GLN A 30 -4.06 2.29 2.89
C GLN A 30 -3.81 1.80 1.46
N ARG A 31 -3.96 0.50 1.26
CA ARG A 31 -3.94 -0.12 -0.07
C ARG A 31 -5.21 0.26 -0.81
N CYS A 32 -5.03 0.74 -2.03
CA CYS A 32 -6.14 1.17 -2.90
C CYS A 32 -6.16 0.38 -4.20
N ARG A 33 -7.34 0.29 -4.79
CA ARG A 33 -7.59 -0.27 -6.11
C ARG A 33 -8.52 0.65 -6.87
N PHE A 34 -8.79 0.32 -8.12
CA PHE A 34 -9.82 1.02 -8.90
C PHE A 34 -11.13 0.24 -8.82
N ASP A 35 -12.21 0.92 -8.50
CA ASP A 35 -13.53 0.33 -8.53
C ASP A 35 -13.89 -0.04 -9.97
N ALA A 36 -14.27 -1.30 -10.19
CA ALA A 36 -14.49 -1.81 -11.55
C ALA A 36 -15.65 -1.15 -12.30
N THR A 37 -16.61 -0.62 -11.56
CA THR A 37 -17.81 0.01 -12.14
C THR A 37 -17.62 1.50 -12.41
N THR A 38 -17.04 2.22 -11.47
CA THR A 38 -16.93 3.69 -11.55
C THR A 38 -15.55 4.18 -11.97
N GLY A 39 -14.52 3.36 -11.87
CA GLY A 39 -13.13 3.76 -12.10
C GLY A 39 -12.55 4.64 -11.02
N LYS A 40 -13.29 4.87 -9.93
CA LYS A 40 -12.82 5.68 -8.80
C LYS A 40 -11.94 4.84 -7.88
N ILE A 41 -11.23 5.52 -6.99
CA ILE A 41 -10.30 4.84 -6.06
C ILE A 41 -11.09 4.25 -4.89
N ALA A 42 -10.86 2.98 -4.62
CA ALA A 42 -11.49 2.22 -3.54
C ALA A 42 -10.43 1.50 -2.71
N LEU A 43 -10.81 0.98 -1.54
CA LEU A 43 -9.91 0.17 -0.72
C LEU A 43 -9.69 -1.19 -1.37
N GLY A 44 -8.43 -1.63 -1.40
CA GLY A 44 -8.05 -2.93 -1.93
C GLY A 44 -7.86 -3.96 -0.83
N ASN A 45 -8.07 -5.23 -1.16
CA ASN A 45 -7.77 -6.35 -0.26
C ASN A 45 -7.44 -7.60 -1.08
N GLY A 46 -6.93 -8.63 -0.43
CA GLY A 46 -6.49 -9.88 -1.07
C GLY A 46 -7.52 -11.00 -1.08
N THR A 47 -8.79 -10.73 -0.79
CA THR A 47 -9.79 -11.81 -0.68
C THR A 47 -10.31 -12.29 -2.02
N THR A 48 -10.33 -11.45 -3.05
CA THR A 48 -10.77 -11.81 -4.39
C THR A 48 -9.83 -11.26 -5.46
N ALA A 49 -9.88 -11.84 -6.65
CA ALA A 49 -9.09 -11.37 -7.80
C ALA A 49 -9.49 -9.95 -8.22
N ALA A 50 -10.74 -9.56 -8.01
CA ALA A 50 -11.20 -8.22 -8.37
C ALA A 50 -10.67 -7.14 -7.40
N GLU A 51 -10.60 -7.47 -6.12
CA GLU A 51 -10.23 -6.51 -5.07
C GLU A 51 -8.73 -6.39 -4.85
N VAL A 52 -7.95 -7.32 -5.39
CA VAL A 52 -6.48 -7.30 -5.30
C VAL A 52 -5.81 -6.65 -6.50
N LYS A 53 -6.58 -6.29 -7.51
CA LYS A 53 -6.05 -5.73 -8.77
C LYS A 53 -5.14 -4.53 -8.54
N ALA A 54 -4.40 -4.19 -9.58
CA ALA A 54 -3.42 -3.10 -9.57
C ALA A 54 -4.01 -1.82 -9.00
N GLY A 55 -3.24 -1.17 -8.19
CA GLY A 55 -3.61 0.08 -7.51
C GLY A 55 -2.38 0.67 -6.88
N GLY A 56 -2.48 1.11 -5.64
CA GLY A 56 -1.33 1.71 -4.96
C GLY A 56 -1.60 1.96 -3.49
N ILE A 57 -0.71 2.72 -2.89
CA ILE A 57 -0.81 3.16 -1.51
C ILE A 57 -1.27 4.62 -1.45
N ALA A 58 -2.22 4.93 -0.57
CA ALA A 58 -2.76 6.27 -0.43
C ALA A 58 -1.75 7.21 0.21
N THR A 59 -1.53 8.37 -0.40
CA THR A 59 -0.58 9.38 0.09
C THR A 59 -1.22 10.36 1.06
N ARG A 60 -2.55 10.34 1.17
CA ARG A 60 -3.30 11.23 2.07
C ARG A 60 -4.67 10.63 2.37
N ALA A 61 -5.33 11.17 3.39
CA ALA A 61 -6.72 10.84 3.66
C ALA A 61 -7.64 11.54 2.65
N ALA A 62 -8.75 10.88 2.30
CA ALA A 62 -9.79 11.44 1.43
C ALA A 62 -11.16 10.93 1.87
N ALA A 63 -12.12 11.85 1.93
CA ALA A 63 -13.53 11.49 2.10
C ALA A 63 -14.11 11.10 0.74
N VAL A 64 -15.32 10.54 0.76
CA VAL A 64 -16.03 10.17 -0.47
C VAL A 64 -16.12 11.37 -1.42
N GLY A 65 -15.67 11.17 -2.66
CA GLY A 65 -15.69 12.21 -3.69
C GLY A 65 -14.46 13.12 -3.70
N GLU A 66 -13.64 13.09 -2.66
CA GLU A 66 -12.41 13.87 -2.66
C GLU A 66 -11.33 13.21 -3.51
N THR A 67 -10.45 14.02 -4.08
CA THR A 67 -9.34 13.56 -4.90
C THR A 67 -8.14 13.20 -4.02
N LEU A 68 -7.51 12.07 -4.35
CA LEU A 68 -6.25 11.69 -3.70
C LEU A 68 -5.29 11.11 -4.74
N THR A 69 -4.01 11.05 -4.37
CA THR A 69 -2.97 10.42 -5.15
C THR A 69 -2.57 9.11 -4.51
N ILE A 70 -2.49 8.05 -5.33
CA ILE A 70 -1.94 6.76 -4.91
C ILE A 70 -0.65 6.49 -5.66
N ILE A 71 0.33 5.87 -4.98
CA ILE A 71 1.61 5.50 -5.58
C ILE A 71 1.60 4.00 -5.84
N ASN A 72 1.82 3.63 -7.10
CA ASN A 72 1.85 2.25 -7.55
C ASN A 72 3.27 1.69 -7.58
N GLN A 73 4.24 2.50 -8.00
CA GLN A 73 5.63 2.10 -8.12
C GLN A 73 6.55 3.22 -7.64
N GLY A 74 7.55 2.87 -6.85
CA GLY A 74 8.51 3.81 -6.29
C GLY A 74 8.88 3.46 -4.87
N ILE A 75 9.38 4.44 -4.12
CA ILE A 75 9.83 4.28 -2.74
C ILE A 75 9.02 5.23 -1.87
N VAL A 76 8.46 4.70 -0.77
CA VAL A 76 7.70 5.49 0.20
C VAL A 76 8.19 5.23 1.61
N ASP A 77 8.07 6.25 2.46
CA ASP A 77 8.35 6.16 3.89
C ASP A 77 7.02 5.94 4.63
N VAL A 78 6.86 4.77 5.19
CA VAL A 78 5.66 4.39 5.96
C VAL A 78 5.89 4.44 7.47
N GLY A 79 6.92 5.16 7.91
CA GLY A 79 7.24 5.34 9.32
C GLY A 79 7.78 4.07 9.96
N GLU A 80 7.31 3.79 11.17
CA GLU A 80 7.78 2.65 11.97
C GLU A 80 7.16 1.30 11.61
N ALA A 81 6.24 1.28 10.64
CA ALA A 81 5.48 0.06 10.29
C ALA A 81 6.38 -1.12 9.90
N LEU A 82 7.55 -0.85 9.33
CA LEU A 82 8.48 -1.89 8.85
C LEU A 82 9.62 -2.18 9.83
N ALA A 83 9.66 -1.52 10.99
CA ALA A 83 10.82 -1.54 11.89
C ALA A 83 11.20 -2.95 12.37
N ALA A 84 10.21 -3.83 12.58
CA ALA A 84 10.44 -5.20 13.05
C ALA A 84 10.80 -6.20 11.94
N LEU A 85 10.78 -5.77 10.67
CA LEU A 85 11.01 -6.65 9.53
C LEU A 85 12.48 -6.65 9.13
N SER A 86 12.87 -7.66 8.35
CA SER A 86 14.20 -7.74 7.76
C SER A 86 14.24 -7.08 6.38
N PHE A 87 15.41 -6.59 5.99
CA PHE A 87 15.60 -6.07 4.63
C PHE A 87 15.35 -7.19 3.62
N GLY A 88 14.60 -6.88 2.57
CA GLY A 88 14.23 -7.84 1.56
C GLY A 88 12.94 -8.60 1.84
N ASP A 89 12.34 -8.43 3.02
CA ASP A 89 11.06 -9.06 3.32
C ASP A 89 9.99 -8.58 2.36
N ASP A 90 9.14 -9.51 1.92
CA ASP A 90 8.03 -9.21 1.02
C ASP A 90 6.85 -8.60 1.77
N ILE A 91 6.20 -7.66 1.13
CA ILE A 91 4.97 -7.04 1.63
C ILE A 91 3.81 -7.42 0.72
N TYR A 92 2.74 -7.93 1.32
CA TYR A 92 1.57 -8.45 0.62
C TYR A 92 0.38 -7.51 0.78
N VAL A 93 -0.57 -7.60 -0.15
CA VAL A 93 -1.91 -7.04 0.07
C VAL A 93 -2.60 -7.91 1.13
N SER A 94 -3.12 -7.28 2.16
CA SER A 94 -3.81 -7.98 3.25
C SER A 94 -5.22 -8.42 2.84
N ASP A 95 -5.77 -9.37 3.59
CA ASP A 95 -7.19 -9.73 3.49
C ASP A 95 -8.12 -8.65 4.06
N THR A 96 -7.58 -7.76 4.88
CA THR A 96 -8.32 -6.63 5.44
C THR A 96 -8.38 -5.48 4.44
N ASP A 97 -9.55 -4.86 4.28
CA ASP A 97 -9.71 -3.71 3.39
C ASP A 97 -8.68 -2.62 3.69
N GLY A 98 -7.94 -2.22 2.66
CA GLY A 98 -6.94 -1.17 2.76
C GLY A 98 -5.66 -1.57 3.48
N GLY A 99 -5.50 -2.85 3.87
CA GLY A 99 -4.36 -3.30 4.65
C GLY A 99 -3.21 -3.86 3.83
N PHE A 100 -2.05 -3.93 4.49
CA PHE A 100 -0.87 -4.64 4.01
C PHE A 100 -0.45 -5.65 5.09
N SER A 101 0.20 -6.73 4.68
CA SER A 101 0.65 -7.77 5.61
C SER A 101 2.06 -8.24 5.29
N THR A 102 2.67 -8.92 6.26
CA THR A 102 4.04 -9.43 6.15
C THR A 102 4.10 -10.86 5.65
N GLU A 103 2.95 -11.50 5.51
CA GLU A 103 2.88 -12.92 5.11
C GLU A 103 1.59 -13.18 4.35
N VAL A 104 1.57 -14.32 3.67
CA VAL A 104 0.40 -14.83 2.96
C VAL A 104 -0.75 -15.02 3.95
N GLY A 105 -1.90 -14.47 3.64
CA GLY A 105 -3.10 -14.62 4.47
C GLY A 105 -3.88 -15.88 4.14
N ASP A 106 -5.10 -15.94 4.66
CA ASP A 106 -6.04 -17.02 4.37
C ASP A 106 -6.76 -16.83 3.03
N SER A 107 -6.46 -15.76 2.32
CA SER A 107 -7.09 -15.48 1.03
C SER A 107 -6.59 -16.42 -0.06
N THR A 108 -7.37 -16.50 -1.12
CA THR A 108 -7.02 -17.28 -2.31
C THR A 108 -6.12 -16.51 -3.28
N VAL A 109 -5.89 -15.23 -3.04
CA VAL A 109 -5.13 -14.38 -3.94
C VAL A 109 -4.05 -13.63 -3.17
N ASP A 110 -2.79 -13.99 -3.45
CA ASP A 110 -1.63 -13.39 -2.80
C ASP A 110 -0.90 -12.52 -3.82
N VAL A 111 -0.74 -11.24 -3.48
CA VAL A 111 0.00 -10.29 -4.31
C VAL A 111 1.09 -9.63 -3.48
N ILE A 112 2.33 -9.77 -3.92
CA ILE A 112 3.47 -9.08 -3.36
C ILE A 112 3.55 -7.71 -4.02
N VAL A 113 3.41 -6.65 -3.22
CA VAL A 113 3.41 -5.27 -3.72
C VAL A 113 4.75 -4.59 -3.58
N GLY A 114 5.65 -5.15 -2.78
CA GLY A 114 6.96 -4.56 -2.60
C GLY A 114 7.82 -5.32 -1.60
N GLN A 115 8.96 -4.75 -1.30
CA GLN A 115 9.94 -5.28 -0.35
C GLN A 115 10.43 -4.18 0.58
N VAL A 116 10.94 -4.62 1.74
CA VAL A 116 11.59 -3.72 2.70
C VAL A 116 13.00 -3.42 2.24
N ILE A 117 13.33 -2.13 2.13
CA ILE A 117 14.68 -1.67 1.75
C ILE A 117 15.24 -0.73 2.83
N PRO A 118 16.58 -0.54 2.86
CA PRO A 118 17.16 0.41 3.82
C PRO A 118 16.83 1.85 3.48
N GLY A 119 16.65 2.66 4.53
CA GLY A 119 16.61 4.10 4.40
C GLY A 119 18.01 4.71 4.37
N TRP A 120 18.07 6.05 4.45
CA TRP A 120 19.34 6.77 4.28
C TRP A 120 20.01 7.16 5.59
N ASP A 121 19.37 6.88 6.74
CA ASP A 121 19.96 7.15 8.05
C ASP A 121 21.07 6.18 8.46
N ASN A 122 21.29 5.16 7.64
CA ASN A 122 22.33 4.16 7.86
C ASN A 122 22.16 3.39 9.17
N THR A 123 20.92 3.15 9.58
CA THR A 123 20.56 2.34 10.75
C THR A 123 19.67 1.19 10.34
N THR A 124 19.64 0.13 11.16
CA THR A 124 18.78 -1.03 10.89
C THR A 124 17.30 -0.75 11.16
N ALA A 125 16.99 0.34 11.85
CA ALA A 125 15.62 0.75 12.13
C ALA A 125 15.01 1.60 11.01
N ASP A 126 15.85 2.23 10.19
CA ASP A 126 15.39 3.07 9.09
C ASP A 126 15.09 2.23 7.87
N LYS A 127 13.80 1.98 7.64
CA LYS A 127 13.32 1.10 6.56
C LYS A 127 12.27 1.81 5.72
N LEU A 128 12.38 1.60 4.41
CA LEU A 128 11.46 2.16 3.43
C LEU A 128 10.75 1.02 2.70
N LEU A 129 9.63 1.33 2.08
CA LEU A 129 8.88 0.38 1.27
C LEU A 129 9.15 0.64 -0.21
N TRP A 130 9.65 -0.38 -0.89
CA TRP A 130 9.89 -0.34 -2.33
C TRP A 130 8.72 -1.02 -3.04
N LEU A 131 7.88 -0.20 -3.70
CA LEU A 131 6.71 -0.67 -4.43
C LEU A 131 7.09 -1.11 -5.84
N ASN A 132 6.56 -2.26 -6.27
CA ASN A 132 6.97 -2.92 -7.51
C ASN A 132 6.00 -2.75 -8.68
N GLY A 133 5.00 -1.90 -8.57
CA GLY A 133 4.04 -1.64 -9.64
C GLY A 133 2.82 -2.56 -9.64
N LYS A 134 2.60 -3.28 -8.56
CA LYS A 134 1.43 -4.15 -8.40
C LYS A 134 0.51 -3.61 -7.31
#